data_a72da0e6da5bc538969db1e95bdb8470
#
_entry.id   a72da0e6da5bc538969db1e95bdb8470
#
_cell.length_a   1.000
_cell.length_b   1.000
_cell.length_c   1.000
_cell.angle_alpha   90.00
_cell.angle_beta   90.00
_cell.angle_gamma   90.00
#
_symmetry.space_group_name_H-M   'P 1'
#
loop_
_entity.id
_entity.type
_entity.pdbx_description
1 polymer ?
#
loop_
_entity_poly.entity_id
_entity_poly.type
_entity_poly.pdbx_seq_one_letter_code
_entity_poly.pdbx_strand_id
1 'polypeptide(L)'
;MHPHQHRIDLCDKVLEAIRPAIPDDLFREVDRYINRFDQWGLGMEELIDGLGEFEIEISPEQFDLIQAAMDSMGLGACDRIVHLREHGVSRKPSPPSNP
;
A
#
# COMPACT_ATOMS: atom_id res chain seq x y z
N MET A 1 -15.26 6.14 -19.86
CA MET A 1 -14.16 6.06 -18.88
C MET A 1 -14.75 6.06 -17.49
N HIS A 2 -14.31 5.13 -16.65
CA HIS A 2 -14.75 5.06 -15.28
C HIS A 2 -14.23 6.29 -14.51
N PRO A 3 -15.10 7.03 -13.77
CA PRO A 3 -14.67 8.28 -13.12
C PRO A 3 -13.60 8.09 -12.05
N HIS A 4 -13.40 6.87 -11.58
CA HIS A 4 -12.38 6.55 -10.57
C HIS A 4 -11.24 5.71 -11.11
N GLN A 5 -11.09 5.67 -12.44
CA GLN A 5 -10.07 4.81 -13.06
C GLN A 5 -8.66 5.11 -12.57
N HIS A 6 -8.36 6.39 -12.37
CA HIS A 6 -7.04 6.79 -11.88
C HIS A 6 -6.75 6.20 -10.49
N ARG A 7 -7.74 6.22 -9.60
CA ARG A 7 -7.59 5.66 -8.25
C ARG A 7 -7.42 4.15 -8.30
N ILE A 8 -8.21 3.50 -9.14
CA ILE A 8 -8.13 2.05 -9.32
C ILE A 8 -6.74 1.68 -9.83
N ASP A 9 -6.23 2.40 -10.82
CA ASP A 9 -4.92 2.14 -11.38
C ASP A 9 -3.81 2.29 -10.34
N LEU A 10 -3.90 3.32 -9.50
CA LEU A 10 -2.92 3.52 -8.43
C LEU A 10 -2.99 2.39 -7.40
N CYS A 11 -4.19 1.97 -7.02
CA CYS A 11 -4.37 0.87 -6.09
C CYS A 11 -3.84 -0.44 -6.67
N ASP A 12 -4.08 -0.70 -7.95
CA ASP A 12 -3.58 -1.90 -8.62
C ASP A 12 -2.05 -1.91 -8.68
N LYS A 13 -1.43 -0.75 -8.89
CA LYS A 13 0.02 -0.64 -8.85
C LYS A 13 0.58 -0.99 -7.47
N VAL A 14 -0.10 -0.53 -6.42
CA VAL A 14 0.28 -0.87 -5.05
C VAL A 14 0.20 -2.37 -4.85
N LEU A 15 -0.93 -2.98 -5.22
CA LEU A 15 -1.13 -4.42 -5.05
C LEU A 15 -0.06 -5.22 -5.79
N GLU A 16 0.23 -4.84 -7.02
CA GLU A 16 1.25 -5.54 -7.81
C GLU A 16 2.62 -5.46 -7.15
N ALA A 17 2.99 -4.28 -6.67
CA ALA A 17 4.29 -4.06 -6.05
C ALA A 17 4.44 -4.73 -4.70
N ILE A 18 3.34 -4.83 -3.92
CA ILE A 18 3.37 -5.33 -2.55
C ILE A 18 3.14 -6.84 -2.48
N ARG A 19 2.55 -7.43 -3.51
CA ARG A 19 2.13 -8.83 -3.50
C ARG A 19 3.21 -9.79 -2.99
N PRO A 20 4.48 -9.68 -3.44
CA PRO A 20 5.50 -10.61 -2.96
C PRO A 20 5.81 -10.50 -1.47
N ALA A 21 5.44 -9.38 -0.84
CA ALA A 21 5.78 -9.10 0.54
C ALA A 21 4.68 -9.47 1.54
N ILE A 22 3.47 -9.75 1.07
CA ILE A 22 2.32 -9.97 1.96
C ILE A 22 1.75 -11.38 1.79
N PRO A 23 1.06 -11.89 2.84
CA PRO A 23 0.36 -13.18 2.72
C PRO A 23 -0.75 -13.13 1.67
N ASP A 24 -0.98 -14.28 1.03
CA ASP A 24 -2.02 -14.38 -0.01
C ASP A 24 -3.40 -14.00 0.50
N ASP A 25 -3.73 -14.36 1.73
CA ASP A 25 -5.04 -14.04 2.29
C ASP A 25 -5.24 -12.53 2.40
N LEU A 26 -4.21 -11.81 2.83
CA LEU A 26 -4.27 -10.35 2.92
C LEU A 26 -4.41 -9.76 1.52
N PHE A 27 -3.63 -10.24 0.57
CA PHE A 27 -3.70 -9.78 -0.82
C PHE A 27 -5.12 -9.93 -1.38
N ARG A 28 -5.72 -11.12 -1.21
CA ARG A 28 -7.06 -11.38 -1.73
C ARG A 28 -8.11 -10.49 -1.09
N GLU A 29 -7.99 -10.23 0.19
CA GLU A 29 -8.94 -9.38 0.90
C GLU A 29 -8.86 -7.96 0.40
N VAL A 30 -7.65 -7.41 0.29
CA VAL A 30 -7.43 -6.05 -0.22
C VAL A 30 -7.92 -5.93 -1.67
N ASP A 31 -7.57 -6.89 -2.50
CA ASP A 31 -8.01 -6.93 -3.90
C ASP A 31 -9.53 -6.94 -4.02
N ARG A 32 -10.19 -7.68 -3.14
CA ARG A 32 -11.66 -7.75 -3.13
C ARG A 32 -12.28 -6.39 -2.84
N TYR A 33 -11.76 -5.67 -1.85
CA TYR A 33 -12.26 -4.32 -1.53
C TYR A 33 -12.06 -3.38 -2.70
N ILE A 34 -10.91 -3.41 -3.33
CA ILE A 34 -10.56 -2.49 -4.40
C ILE A 34 -11.32 -2.81 -5.69
N ASN A 35 -11.27 -4.06 -6.12
CA ASN A 35 -11.73 -4.42 -7.47
C ASN A 35 -13.14 -4.99 -7.52
N ARG A 36 -13.65 -5.51 -6.41
CA ARG A 36 -14.99 -6.09 -6.39
C ARG A 36 -16.02 -5.17 -5.76
N PHE A 37 -15.65 -4.47 -4.70
CA PHE A 37 -16.59 -3.64 -3.94
C PHE A 37 -16.41 -2.14 -4.17
N ASP A 38 -15.45 -1.73 -5.00
CA ASP A 38 -15.14 -0.32 -5.25
C ASP A 38 -14.88 0.48 -3.96
N GLN A 39 -14.30 -0.18 -2.96
CA GLN A 39 -13.98 0.46 -1.68
C GLN A 39 -12.48 0.62 -1.54
N TRP A 40 -11.93 1.52 -2.35
CA TRP A 40 -10.48 1.71 -2.46
C TRP A 40 -9.86 2.17 -1.15
N GLY A 41 -10.50 3.11 -0.47
CA GLY A 41 -10.00 3.62 0.80
C GLY A 41 -9.95 2.53 1.85
N LEU A 42 -11.02 1.73 1.96
CA LEU A 42 -11.07 0.62 2.91
C LEU A 42 -10.05 -0.44 2.57
N GLY A 43 -9.89 -0.74 1.28
CA GLY A 43 -8.88 -1.70 0.85
C GLY A 43 -7.47 -1.26 1.21
N MET A 44 -7.14 0.01 1.00
CA MET A 44 -5.84 0.54 1.35
C MET A 44 -5.62 0.57 2.86
N GLU A 45 -6.65 0.90 3.63
CA GLU A 45 -6.57 0.84 5.09
C GLU A 45 -6.32 -0.59 5.58
N GLU A 46 -7.01 -1.55 5.00
CA GLU A 46 -6.82 -2.96 5.32
C GLU A 46 -5.39 -3.40 5.03
N LEU A 47 -4.85 -2.96 3.90
CA LEU A 47 -3.47 -3.26 3.54
C LEU A 47 -2.48 -2.69 4.57
N ILE A 48 -2.64 -1.42 4.91
CA ILE A 48 -1.73 -0.76 5.84
C ILE A 48 -1.82 -1.39 7.23
N ASP A 49 -3.03 -1.67 7.69
CA ASP A 49 -3.23 -2.33 8.98
C ASP A 49 -2.62 -3.73 8.97
N GLY A 50 -2.76 -4.46 7.87
CA GLY A 50 -2.15 -5.78 7.72
C GLY A 50 -0.63 -5.75 7.74
N LEU A 51 -0.04 -4.75 7.11
CA LEU A 51 1.42 -4.58 7.16
C LEU A 51 1.91 -4.44 8.60
N GLY A 52 1.19 -3.67 9.41
CA GLY A 52 1.52 -3.50 10.82
C GLY A 52 1.29 -4.78 11.63
N GLU A 53 0.16 -5.44 11.40
CA GLU A 53 -0.19 -6.66 12.12
C GLU A 53 0.81 -7.79 11.89
N PHE A 54 1.26 -7.96 10.65
CA PHE A 54 2.21 -8.99 10.29
C PHE A 54 3.67 -8.53 10.41
N GLU A 55 3.89 -7.31 10.89
CA GLU A 55 5.22 -6.72 11.06
C GLU A 55 6.05 -6.77 9.77
N ILE A 56 5.41 -6.43 8.66
CA ILE A 56 6.04 -6.43 7.34
C ILE A 56 6.61 -5.04 7.05
N GLU A 57 7.93 -4.97 6.83
CA GLU A 57 8.56 -3.75 6.35
C GLU A 57 8.45 -3.66 4.83
N ILE A 58 8.21 -2.46 4.34
CA ILE A 58 8.17 -2.21 2.90
C ILE A 58 9.30 -1.27 2.50
N SER A 59 9.60 -1.25 1.21
CA SER A 59 10.62 -0.35 0.67
C SER A 59 10.08 1.07 0.55
N PRO A 60 10.97 2.08 0.46
CA PRO A 60 10.53 3.44 0.19
C PRO A 60 9.72 3.55 -1.10
N GLU A 61 10.06 2.80 -2.12
CA GLU A 61 9.35 2.79 -3.39
C GLU A 61 7.93 2.26 -3.23
N GLN A 62 7.77 1.18 -2.46
CA GLN A 62 6.45 0.64 -2.14
C GLN A 62 5.63 1.65 -1.34
N PHE A 63 6.27 2.32 -0.40
CA PHE A 63 5.59 3.36 0.39
C PHE A 63 5.12 4.50 -0.53
N ASP A 64 5.95 4.94 -1.46
CA ASP A 64 5.59 6.02 -2.38
C ASP A 64 4.35 5.67 -3.20
N LEU A 65 4.22 4.41 -3.62
CA LEU A 65 3.02 3.96 -4.34
C LEU A 65 1.78 4.01 -3.45
N ILE A 66 1.91 3.57 -2.20
CA ILE A 66 0.82 3.64 -1.22
C ILE A 66 0.43 5.11 -0.98
N GLN A 67 1.43 5.97 -0.78
CA GLN A 67 1.20 7.40 -0.57
C GLN A 67 0.44 8.01 -1.74
N ALA A 68 0.84 7.71 -2.97
CA ALA A 68 0.16 8.23 -4.16
C ALA A 68 -1.30 7.78 -4.22
N ALA A 69 -1.57 6.51 -3.93
CA ALA A 69 -2.93 5.99 -3.92
C ALA A 69 -3.77 6.68 -2.84
N MET A 70 -3.22 6.83 -1.63
CA MET A 70 -3.92 7.49 -0.52
C MET A 70 -4.15 8.97 -0.81
N ASP A 71 -3.16 9.66 -1.40
CA ASP A 71 -3.31 11.06 -1.79
C ASP A 71 -4.45 11.25 -2.78
N SER A 72 -4.61 10.31 -3.72
CA SER A 72 -5.68 10.40 -4.72
C SER A 72 -7.07 10.31 -4.08
N MET A 73 -7.15 9.80 -2.86
CA MET A 73 -8.41 9.64 -2.13
C MET A 73 -8.56 10.67 -0.99
N GLY A 74 -7.63 11.61 -0.88
CA GLY A 74 -7.65 12.60 0.18
C GLY A 74 -7.23 12.05 1.54
N LEU A 75 -6.57 10.89 1.58
CA LEU A 75 -6.19 10.21 2.82
C LEU A 75 -4.68 10.20 3.06
N GLY A 76 -3.93 10.97 2.29
CA GLY A 76 -2.46 10.91 2.32
C GLY A 76 -1.82 11.43 3.59
N ALA A 77 -2.57 12.11 4.46
CA ALA A 77 -2.05 12.63 5.72
C ALA A 77 -2.70 11.97 6.94
N CYS A 78 -3.41 10.85 6.76
CA CYS A 78 -4.09 10.19 7.89
C CYS A 78 -3.07 9.52 8.82
N ASP A 79 -3.52 9.19 10.01
CA ASP A 79 -2.66 8.59 11.04
C ASP A 79 -2.01 7.30 10.59
N ARG A 80 -2.72 6.50 9.80
CA ARG A 80 -2.17 5.25 9.26
C ARG A 80 -0.94 5.49 8.41
N ILE A 81 -1.00 6.52 7.56
CA ILE A 81 0.13 6.86 6.69
C ILE A 81 1.32 7.38 7.50
N VAL A 82 1.05 8.23 8.49
CA VAL A 82 2.12 8.75 9.36
C VAL A 82 2.79 7.59 10.09
N HIS A 83 2.00 6.68 10.66
CA HIS A 83 2.53 5.53 11.38
C HIS A 83 3.34 4.62 10.47
N LEU A 84 2.83 4.34 9.27
CA LEU A 84 3.54 3.51 8.30
C LEU A 84 4.87 4.13 7.90
N ARG A 85 4.88 5.44 7.64
CA ARG A 85 6.10 6.14 7.28
C ARG A 85 7.16 6.03 8.36
N GLU A 86 6.74 6.15 9.62
CA GLU A 86 7.67 6.16 10.75
C GLU A 86 8.15 4.78 11.17
N HIS A 87 7.30 3.75 11.01
CA HIS A 87 7.56 2.45 11.60
C HIS A 87 7.59 1.28 10.62
N GLY A 88 6.99 1.42 9.45
CA GLY A 88 6.84 0.32 8.52
C GLY A 88 7.70 0.37 7.27
N VAL A 89 8.46 1.44 7.07
CA VAL A 89 9.29 1.58 5.89
C VAL A 89 10.74 1.31 6.26
N SER A 90 11.40 0.47 5.46
CA SER A 90 12.80 0.16 5.69
C SER A 90 13.66 1.42 5.51
N ARG A 91 14.44 1.73 6.53
CA ARG A 91 15.35 2.88 6.50
C ARG A 91 16.79 2.47 6.23
N LYS A 92 17.00 1.19 6.06
CA LYS A 92 18.34 0.72 5.72
C LYS A 92 18.63 1.16 4.30
N PRO A 93 19.68 1.94 4.09
CA PRO A 93 20.07 2.22 2.71
C PRO A 93 20.30 0.88 2.04
N SER A 94 19.91 0.81 0.77
CA SER A 94 20.27 -0.38 -0.01
C SER A 94 21.75 -0.60 0.21
N PRO A 95 22.18 -1.82 0.58
CA PRO A 95 23.61 -2.05 0.70
C PRO A 95 24.25 -1.65 -0.61
N PRO A 96 25.37 -0.96 -0.56
CA PRO A 96 26.06 -0.66 -1.79
C PRO A 96 26.27 -1.97 -2.54
N SER A 97 25.94 -1.93 -3.80
CA SER A 97 25.96 -3.14 -4.62
C SER A 97 27.35 -3.68 -4.84
N ASN A 98 28.32 -3.06 -4.26
CA ASN A 98 29.66 -3.63 -4.28
C ASN A 98 29.95 -4.24 -2.94
N PRO A 99 30.83 -5.14 -2.96
CA PRO A 99 31.35 -5.67 -1.73
C PRO A 99 31.97 -4.58 -0.91
#